data_4e77b7a49932b2a51254166e103964ab
#
_entry.id   4e77b7a49932b2a51254166e103964ab
#
_cell.length_a   1.000
_cell.length_b   1.000
_cell.length_c   1.000
_cell.angle_alpha   90.00
_cell.angle_beta   90.00
_cell.angle_gamma   90.00
#
_symmetry.space_group_name_H-M   'P 1'
#
loop_
_entity.id
_entity.type
_entity.pdbx_description
1 polymer ?
#
loop_
_entity_poly.entity_id
_entity_poly.type
_entity_poly.pdbx_seq_one_letter_code
_entity_poly.pdbx_strand_id
1 'polypeptide(L)'
;MKKLKKLKEKIENNIIFRIIKWILYIVLVLILIVIIVQKVSNNNISIGGFRMFMIVSESMKGEYDIGDILISKSVPANEINVGDNITYLGEKDSLKGLIITHKVVEKDERDNEVFFTTKGNANLVKDPEISYSQVYGKVVYKFVLLSMLAKLMNNQLAYFIIFIIVAMIISIEVMSTMFHTEEDEEEGDGDRGD
;
A
#
# COMPACT_ATOMS: atom_id res chain seq x y z
N MET A 1 -18.24 -32.50 -20.57
CA MET A 1 -18.25 -32.41 -19.10
C MET A 1 -17.10 -33.20 -18.47
N LYS A 2 -16.93 -34.50 -18.58
CA LYS A 2 -15.80 -35.29 -18.02
C LYS A 2 -14.39 -34.72 -18.26
N LYS A 3 -14.15 -34.04 -19.37
CA LYS A 3 -12.85 -33.44 -19.70
C LYS A 3 -12.53 -32.19 -18.86
N LEU A 4 -13.55 -31.38 -18.53
CA LEU A 4 -13.44 -30.20 -17.68
C LEU A 4 -13.23 -30.59 -16.21
N LYS A 5 -13.93 -31.61 -15.71
CA LYS A 5 -13.78 -32.16 -14.35
C LYS A 5 -12.35 -32.69 -14.13
N LYS A 6 -11.80 -33.49 -15.06
CA LYS A 6 -10.39 -33.92 -15.01
C LYS A 6 -9.38 -32.79 -15.08
N LEU A 7 -9.68 -31.69 -15.80
CA LEU A 7 -8.80 -30.53 -15.88
C LEU A 7 -8.79 -29.78 -14.55
N LYS A 8 -9.97 -29.61 -13.90
CA LYS A 8 -10.12 -28.97 -12.59
C LYS A 8 -9.41 -29.76 -11.51
N GLU A 9 -9.61 -31.06 -11.40
CA GLU A 9 -8.91 -31.94 -10.46
C GLU A 9 -7.38 -31.90 -10.67
N LYS A 10 -6.94 -31.86 -11.92
CA LYS A 10 -5.51 -31.75 -12.25
C LYS A 10 -4.91 -30.40 -11.84
N ILE A 11 -5.70 -29.32 -11.91
CA ILE A 11 -5.28 -27.97 -11.47
C ILE A 11 -5.31 -27.88 -9.95
N GLU A 12 -6.35 -28.36 -9.27
CA GLU A 12 -6.48 -28.32 -7.81
C GLU A 12 -5.47 -29.23 -7.09
N ASN A 13 -5.13 -30.37 -7.69
CA ASN A 13 -4.08 -31.28 -7.19
C ASN A 13 -2.66 -30.79 -7.52
N ASN A 14 -2.51 -29.76 -8.35
CA ASN A 14 -1.20 -29.20 -8.61
C ASN A 14 -0.73 -28.40 -7.40
N ILE A 15 0.31 -28.92 -6.72
CA ILE A 15 0.89 -28.30 -5.52
C ILE A 15 1.30 -26.85 -5.76
N ILE A 16 1.73 -26.54 -6.98
CA ILE A 16 2.12 -25.17 -7.39
C ILE A 16 0.93 -24.24 -7.37
N PHE A 17 -0.24 -24.68 -7.87
CA PHE A 17 -1.48 -23.89 -7.88
C PHE A 17 -1.98 -23.61 -6.46
N ARG A 18 -1.90 -24.60 -5.56
CA ARG A 18 -2.24 -24.45 -4.14
C ARG A 18 -1.31 -23.43 -3.47
N ILE A 19 -0.01 -23.50 -3.73
CA ILE A 19 0.98 -22.55 -3.19
C ILE A 19 0.67 -21.14 -3.69
N ILE A 20 0.43 -20.95 -5.00
CA ILE A 20 0.08 -19.65 -5.58
C ILE A 20 -1.19 -19.08 -4.93
N LYS A 21 -2.23 -19.89 -4.75
CA LYS A 21 -3.49 -19.49 -4.08
C LYS A 21 -3.23 -18.99 -2.65
N TRP A 22 -2.44 -19.72 -1.87
CA TRP A 22 -2.09 -19.32 -0.51
C TRP A 22 -1.25 -18.03 -0.46
N ILE A 23 -0.28 -17.86 -1.38
CA ILE A 23 0.50 -16.64 -1.51
C ILE A 23 -0.43 -15.45 -1.80
N LEU A 24 -1.40 -15.63 -2.71
CA LEU A 24 -2.36 -14.60 -3.08
C LEU A 24 -3.22 -14.16 -1.89
N TYR A 25 -3.70 -15.12 -1.07
CA TYR A 25 -4.44 -14.81 0.16
C TYR A 25 -3.59 -14.06 1.17
N ILE A 26 -2.35 -14.47 1.37
CA ILE A 26 -1.42 -13.78 2.29
C ILE A 26 -1.20 -12.34 1.83
N VAL A 27 -0.95 -12.11 0.54
CA VAL A 27 -0.78 -10.77 -0.03
C VAL A 27 -2.03 -9.93 0.17
N LEU A 28 -3.23 -10.49 -0.08
CA LEU A 28 -4.49 -9.79 0.13
C LEU A 28 -4.70 -9.39 1.60
N VAL A 29 -4.41 -10.29 2.54
CA VAL A 29 -4.49 -10.01 3.98
C VAL A 29 -3.50 -8.92 4.39
N LEU A 30 -2.28 -8.96 3.88
CA LEU A 30 -1.27 -7.91 4.14
C LEU A 30 -1.71 -6.55 3.61
N ILE A 31 -2.30 -6.48 2.41
CA ILE A 31 -2.87 -5.26 1.85
C ILE A 31 -3.99 -4.72 2.75
N LEU A 32 -4.90 -5.58 3.20
CA LEU A 32 -6.00 -5.21 4.10
C LEU A 32 -5.47 -4.66 5.44
N ILE A 33 -4.45 -5.30 6.02
CA ILE A 33 -3.81 -4.83 7.26
C ILE A 33 -3.20 -3.44 7.04
N VAL A 34 -2.50 -3.22 5.93
CA VAL A 34 -1.92 -1.90 5.61
C VAL A 34 -3.00 -0.82 5.50
N ILE A 35 -4.11 -1.12 4.80
CA ILE A 35 -5.23 -0.17 4.66
C ILE A 35 -5.85 0.16 6.01
N ILE A 36 -6.07 -0.84 6.87
CA ILE A 36 -6.64 -0.67 8.22
C ILE A 36 -5.69 0.18 9.09
N VAL A 37 -4.41 -0.16 9.10
CA VAL A 37 -3.40 0.58 9.86
C VAL A 37 -3.33 2.04 9.41
N GLN A 38 -3.33 2.32 8.12
CA GLN A 38 -3.35 3.70 7.59
C GLN A 38 -4.62 4.46 8.00
N LYS A 39 -5.78 3.80 7.95
CA LYS A 39 -7.07 4.44 8.27
C LYS A 39 -7.27 4.69 9.76
N VAL A 40 -6.79 3.78 10.62
CA VAL A 40 -6.97 3.88 12.07
C VAL A 40 -5.92 4.78 12.74
N SER A 41 -4.72 4.87 12.17
CA SER A 41 -3.60 5.52 12.84
C SER A 41 -3.37 6.98 12.48
N ASN A 42 -4.09 7.55 11.50
CA ASN A 42 -3.77 8.89 10.95
C ASN A 42 -2.25 9.07 10.74
N ASN A 43 -1.57 8.02 10.32
CA ASN A 43 -0.10 7.93 10.20
C ASN A 43 0.70 8.11 11.51
N ASN A 44 0.06 8.04 12.68
CA ASN A 44 0.73 8.17 13.98
C ASN A 44 1.38 6.89 14.49
N ILE A 45 1.09 5.72 13.91
CA ILE A 45 1.69 4.46 14.34
C ILE A 45 3.08 4.31 13.75
N SER A 46 4.06 4.24 14.65
CA SER A 46 5.44 3.85 14.35
C SER A 46 5.65 2.39 14.76
N ILE A 47 6.10 1.57 13.83
CA ILE A 47 6.45 0.17 14.10
C ILE A 47 7.96 0.04 14.02
N GLY A 48 8.61 -0.21 15.17
CA GLY A 48 10.06 -0.31 15.24
C GLY A 48 10.81 0.97 14.80
N GLY A 49 10.19 2.14 14.97
CA GLY A 49 10.75 3.42 14.52
C GLY A 49 10.50 3.74 13.04
N PHE A 50 9.81 2.86 12.31
CA PHE A 50 9.45 3.10 10.92
C PHE A 50 7.99 3.55 10.77
N ARG A 51 7.75 4.48 9.87
CA ARG A 51 6.44 4.95 9.45
C ARG A 51 6.33 4.92 7.94
N MET A 52 5.12 4.70 7.45
CA MET A 52 4.83 4.64 6.02
C MET A 52 3.97 5.84 5.64
N PHE A 53 4.35 6.52 4.56
CA PHE A 53 3.62 7.67 4.03
C PHE A 53 3.41 7.54 2.54
N MET A 54 2.28 8.01 2.05
CA MET A 54 1.99 8.06 0.62
C MET A 54 2.07 9.50 0.12
N ILE A 55 2.75 9.69 -0.99
CA ILE A 55 2.81 10.99 -1.68
C ILE A 55 1.46 11.28 -2.33
N VAL A 56 0.86 12.41 -1.99
CA VAL A 56 -0.47 12.83 -2.47
C VAL A 56 -0.45 14.12 -3.30
N SER A 57 0.72 14.75 -3.44
CA SER A 57 0.89 16.01 -4.19
C SER A 57 2.13 15.96 -5.10
N GLU A 58 2.21 16.89 -6.05
CA GLU A 58 3.35 17.01 -6.97
C GLU A 58 4.54 17.78 -6.40
N SER A 59 4.51 18.20 -5.13
CA SER A 59 5.58 19.02 -4.52
C SER A 59 6.96 18.37 -4.59
N MET A 60 7.03 17.03 -4.65
CA MET A 60 8.27 16.25 -4.76
C MET A 60 8.50 15.68 -6.16
N LYS A 61 7.82 16.19 -7.17
CA LYS A 61 7.96 15.74 -8.56
C LYS A 61 9.42 15.78 -9.04
N GLY A 62 9.81 14.75 -9.76
CA GLY A 62 11.19 14.51 -10.18
C GLY A 62 11.99 13.61 -9.23
N GLU A 63 11.55 13.45 -7.99
CA GLU A 63 12.11 12.51 -7.03
C GLU A 63 11.07 11.47 -6.57
N TYR A 64 9.85 11.95 -6.23
CA TYR A 64 8.70 11.12 -5.90
C TYR A 64 7.47 11.59 -6.67
N ASP A 65 6.65 10.63 -7.10
CA ASP A 65 5.39 10.86 -7.79
C ASP A 65 4.19 10.60 -6.88
N ILE A 66 3.03 11.15 -7.24
CA ILE A 66 1.77 10.85 -6.55
C ILE A 66 1.53 9.33 -6.55
N GLY A 67 1.16 8.79 -5.37
CA GLY A 67 0.97 7.36 -5.15
C GLY A 67 2.23 6.61 -4.74
N ASP A 68 3.41 7.27 -4.71
CA ASP A 68 4.61 6.65 -4.14
C ASP A 68 4.45 6.46 -2.63
N ILE A 69 4.85 5.28 -2.16
CA ILE A 69 4.85 4.91 -0.75
C ILE A 69 6.28 4.95 -0.24
N LEU A 70 6.50 5.82 0.74
CA LEU A 70 7.79 6.06 1.35
C LEU A 70 7.82 5.47 2.76
N ILE A 71 8.98 4.95 3.13
CA ILE A 71 9.27 4.52 4.50
C ILE A 71 10.20 5.55 5.11
N SER A 72 9.73 6.19 6.18
CA SER A 72 10.50 7.10 7.00
C SER A 72 10.90 6.41 8.31
N LYS A 73 12.17 6.59 8.70
CA LYS A 73 12.72 6.07 9.95
C LYS A 73 12.92 7.23 10.92
N SER A 74 12.45 7.08 12.15
CA SER A 74 12.77 8.01 13.23
C SER A 74 14.24 7.90 13.56
N VAL A 75 14.98 8.98 13.39
CA VAL A 75 16.42 9.09 13.64
C VAL A 75 16.70 10.34 14.47
N PRO A 76 17.76 10.38 15.27
CA PRO A 76 18.15 11.60 16.00
C PRO A 76 18.38 12.79 15.07
N ALA A 77 18.19 14.02 15.56
CA ALA A 77 18.34 15.25 14.78
C ALA A 77 19.72 15.41 14.14
N ASN A 78 20.77 14.92 14.79
CA ASN A 78 22.15 14.97 14.28
C ASN A 78 22.38 14.07 13.05
N GLU A 79 21.56 13.03 12.85
CA GLU A 79 21.60 12.14 11.68
C GLU A 79 20.85 12.69 10.46
N ILE A 80 20.11 13.80 10.62
CA ILE A 80 19.42 14.48 9.52
C ILE A 80 20.34 15.55 8.97
N ASN A 81 20.64 15.50 7.68
CA ASN A 81 21.52 16.40 6.97
C ASN A 81 20.78 17.17 5.87
N VAL A 82 21.38 18.30 5.46
CA VAL A 82 20.93 19.01 4.25
C VAL A 82 21.02 18.06 3.05
N GLY A 83 19.94 18.01 2.25
CA GLY A 83 19.76 17.08 1.15
C GLY A 83 18.93 15.85 1.49
N ASP A 84 18.71 15.52 2.77
CA ASP A 84 17.84 14.45 3.17
C ASP A 84 16.36 14.81 2.95
N ASN A 85 15.54 13.83 2.61
CA ASN A 85 14.10 13.98 2.63
C ASN A 85 13.56 13.60 4.00
N ILE A 86 12.78 14.48 4.61
CA ILE A 86 12.13 14.23 5.90
C ILE A 86 10.62 14.34 5.78
N THR A 87 9.92 13.55 6.59
CA THR A 87 8.47 13.67 6.76
C THR A 87 8.19 14.31 8.10
N TYR A 88 7.35 15.35 8.11
CA TYR A 88 7.06 16.14 9.29
C TYR A 88 5.61 16.63 9.33
N LEU A 89 5.16 17.11 10.49
CA LEU A 89 3.87 17.78 10.66
C LEU A 89 4.06 19.29 10.46
N GLY A 90 3.35 19.84 9.49
CA GLY A 90 3.29 21.30 9.30
C GLY A 90 2.44 21.96 10.40
N GLU A 91 2.94 23.03 10.99
CA GLU A 91 2.22 23.79 12.04
C GLU A 91 1.94 25.23 11.66
N LYS A 92 2.58 25.75 10.61
CA LYS A 92 2.50 27.15 10.19
C LYS A 92 1.84 27.30 8.84
N ASP A 93 1.21 28.42 8.64
CA ASP A 93 0.64 28.90 7.36
C ASP A 93 -0.28 27.85 6.68
N SER A 94 -0.17 27.74 5.37
CA SER A 94 -0.93 26.80 4.55
C SER A 94 -0.59 25.33 4.80
N LEU A 95 0.48 25.05 5.53
CA LEU A 95 0.95 23.69 5.84
C LEU A 95 0.38 23.15 7.15
N LYS A 96 -0.35 23.97 7.92
CA LYS A 96 -0.85 23.60 9.24
C LYS A 96 -1.74 22.36 9.21
N GLY A 97 -1.34 21.35 9.99
CA GLY A 97 -2.05 20.07 10.13
C GLY A 97 -1.79 19.07 8.99
N LEU A 98 -0.97 19.43 8.00
CA LEU A 98 -0.58 18.54 6.92
C LEU A 98 0.66 17.73 7.28
N ILE A 99 0.68 16.47 6.87
CA ILE A 99 1.89 15.66 6.88
C ILE A 99 2.60 15.87 5.54
N ILE A 100 3.83 16.34 5.63
CA ILE A 100 4.59 16.82 4.47
C ILE A 100 5.89 16.01 4.38
N THR A 101 6.26 15.66 3.16
CA THR A 101 7.59 15.08 2.88
C THR A 101 8.31 16.00 1.93
N HIS A 102 9.34 16.68 2.41
CA HIS A 102 10.16 17.61 1.63
C HIS A 102 11.65 17.41 1.93
N LYS A 103 12.49 18.02 1.09
CA LYS A 103 13.95 17.97 1.21
C LYS A 103 14.44 19.04 2.18
N VAL A 104 15.33 18.67 3.08
CA VAL A 104 16.04 19.61 3.95
C VAL A 104 16.99 20.46 3.11
N VAL A 105 16.82 21.78 3.16
CA VAL A 105 17.67 22.75 2.47
C VAL A 105 18.53 23.55 3.42
N GLU A 106 18.12 23.67 4.69
CA GLU A 106 18.89 24.31 5.74
C GLU A 106 18.71 23.57 7.06
N LYS A 107 19.74 23.55 7.88
CA LYS A 107 19.73 23.00 9.25
C LYS A 107 20.42 24.03 10.16
N ASP A 108 19.75 24.35 11.23
CA ASP A 108 20.24 25.30 12.23
C ASP A 108 20.11 24.71 13.63
N GLU A 109 21.01 25.09 14.53
CA GLU A 109 20.98 24.64 15.93
C GLU A 109 21.05 25.86 16.83
N ARG A 110 20.00 26.05 17.63
CA ARG A 110 19.86 27.18 18.54
C ARG A 110 19.28 26.70 19.86
N ASP A 111 19.84 27.18 20.97
CA ASP A 111 19.35 26.88 22.31
C ASP A 111 19.20 25.38 22.61
N ASN A 112 20.11 24.54 22.09
CA ASN A 112 20.06 23.07 22.17
C ASN A 112 18.90 22.43 21.41
N GLU A 113 18.22 23.17 20.53
CA GLU A 113 17.18 22.68 19.63
C GLU A 113 17.66 22.74 18.18
N VAL A 114 17.27 21.72 17.40
CA VAL A 114 17.57 21.63 15.96
C VAL A 114 16.35 22.02 15.16
N PHE A 115 16.56 22.93 14.21
CA PHE A 115 15.57 23.42 13.29
C PHE A 115 15.94 23.06 11.86
N PHE A 116 14.94 22.86 11.04
CA PHE A 116 15.10 22.56 9.63
C PHE A 116 14.26 23.50 8.78
N THR A 117 14.83 23.99 7.69
CA THR A 117 14.09 24.57 6.58
C THR A 117 14.02 23.54 5.46
N THR A 118 12.83 23.25 4.98
CA THR A 118 12.61 22.30 3.92
C THR A 118 12.12 22.97 2.66
N LYS A 119 12.13 22.22 1.56
CA LYS A 119 11.57 22.66 0.28
C LYS A 119 11.13 21.46 -0.55
N GLY A 120 9.92 21.52 -1.09
CA GLY A 120 9.48 20.58 -2.12
C GLY A 120 10.30 20.74 -3.39
N ASN A 121 10.62 19.63 -4.02
CA ASN A 121 11.48 19.60 -5.21
C ASN A 121 10.92 20.44 -6.37
N ALA A 122 9.60 20.45 -6.53
CA ALA A 122 8.90 21.25 -7.54
C ALA A 122 8.44 22.63 -7.03
N ASN A 123 8.63 22.95 -5.75
CA ASN A 123 8.21 24.22 -5.18
C ASN A 123 9.19 25.34 -5.53
N LEU A 124 8.69 26.56 -5.71
CA LEU A 124 9.54 27.74 -5.95
C LEU A 124 10.11 28.30 -4.65
N VAL A 125 9.36 28.21 -3.56
CA VAL A 125 9.69 28.81 -2.25
C VAL A 125 10.04 27.73 -1.24
N LYS A 126 10.83 28.10 -0.24
CA LYS A 126 11.12 27.26 0.93
C LYS A 126 9.90 27.23 1.85
N ASP A 127 9.77 26.14 2.61
CA ASP A 127 8.77 26.01 3.65
C ASP A 127 9.16 26.86 4.87
N PRO A 128 8.21 27.21 5.74
CA PRO A 128 8.51 27.76 7.04
C PRO A 128 9.41 26.83 7.85
N GLU A 129 10.31 27.42 8.65
CA GLU A 129 11.17 26.67 9.55
C GLU A 129 10.37 25.82 10.53
N ILE A 130 10.80 24.57 10.72
CA ILE A 130 10.21 23.57 11.61
C ILE A 130 11.20 23.12 12.67
N SER A 131 10.73 22.82 13.88
CA SER A 131 11.52 22.18 14.94
C SER A 131 11.63 20.67 14.68
N TYR A 132 12.72 20.07 15.17
CA TYR A 132 12.88 18.60 15.13
C TYR A 132 11.71 17.85 15.78
N SER A 133 11.05 18.42 16.78
CA SER A 133 9.87 17.81 17.43
C SER A 133 8.70 17.53 16.48
N GLN A 134 8.64 18.25 15.34
CA GLN A 134 7.64 18.07 14.30
C GLN A 134 7.99 16.94 13.32
N VAL A 135 9.24 16.41 13.36
CA VAL A 135 9.74 15.46 12.39
C VAL A 135 9.32 14.03 12.74
N TYR A 136 8.58 13.38 11.87
CA TYR A 136 8.23 11.97 11.98
C TYR A 136 9.38 11.04 11.65
N GLY A 137 10.27 11.45 10.74
CA GLY A 137 11.45 10.68 10.37
C GLY A 137 12.08 11.10 9.04
N LYS A 138 13.28 10.57 8.80
CA LYS A 138 14.01 10.66 7.54
C LYS A 138 13.54 9.58 6.59
N VAL A 139 13.27 9.91 5.35
CA VAL A 139 12.93 8.93 4.30
C VAL A 139 14.15 8.06 4.03
N VAL A 140 13.99 6.75 4.23
CA VAL A 140 15.07 5.78 4.04
C VAL A 140 14.83 4.86 2.84
N TYR A 141 13.58 4.70 2.42
CA TYR A 141 13.24 3.79 1.33
C TYR A 141 11.93 4.17 0.64
N LYS A 142 11.87 3.95 -0.69
CA LYS A 142 10.64 3.99 -1.48
C LYS A 142 10.19 2.56 -1.75
N PHE A 143 9.00 2.20 -1.29
CA PHE A 143 8.47 0.84 -1.47
C PHE A 143 7.84 0.67 -2.85
N VAL A 144 8.68 0.35 -3.84
CA VAL A 144 8.31 0.35 -5.28
C VAL A 144 7.09 -0.51 -5.58
N LEU A 145 7.05 -1.76 -5.08
CA LEU A 145 5.95 -2.68 -5.34
C LEU A 145 4.61 -2.16 -4.79
N LEU A 146 4.61 -1.64 -3.56
CA LEU A 146 3.41 -1.04 -2.95
C LEU A 146 3.01 0.26 -3.66
N SER A 147 3.99 1.06 -4.11
CA SER A 147 3.75 2.27 -4.90
C SER A 147 3.06 1.95 -6.24
N MET A 148 3.52 0.92 -6.93
CA MET A 148 2.87 0.45 -8.17
C MET A 148 1.43 0.03 -7.91
N LEU A 149 1.18 -0.72 -6.84
CA LEU A 149 -0.15 -1.15 -6.45
C LEU A 149 -1.04 0.04 -6.05
N ALA A 150 -0.51 1.00 -5.27
CA ALA A 150 -1.24 2.20 -4.89
C ALA A 150 -1.59 3.08 -6.11
N LYS A 151 -0.67 3.24 -7.05
CA LYS A 151 -0.92 3.93 -8.32
C LYS A 151 -1.98 3.23 -9.17
N LEU A 152 -1.95 1.90 -9.21
CA LEU A 152 -2.96 1.10 -9.88
C LEU A 152 -4.33 1.29 -9.23
N MET A 153 -4.39 1.30 -7.90
CA MET A 153 -5.63 1.52 -7.14
C MET A 153 -6.16 2.95 -7.26
N ASN A 154 -5.33 3.96 -7.52
CA ASN A 154 -5.78 5.33 -7.79
C ASN A 154 -6.33 5.52 -9.20
N ASN A 155 -6.17 4.54 -10.08
CA ASN A 155 -6.72 4.57 -11.43
C ASN A 155 -8.14 3.97 -11.44
N GLN A 156 -9.15 4.80 -11.72
CA GLN A 156 -10.56 4.40 -11.74
C GLN A 156 -10.84 3.24 -12.71
N LEU A 157 -10.15 3.19 -13.85
CA LEU A 157 -10.25 2.10 -14.82
C LEU A 157 -9.66 0.80 -14.27
N ALA A 158 -8.57 0.87 -13.51
CA ALA A 158 -7.96 -0.30 -12.89
C ALA A 158 -8.87 -0.94 -11.84
N TYR A 159 -9.58 -0.14 -11.04
CA TYR A 159 -10.63 -0.63 -10.13
C TYR A 159 -11.70 -1.41 -10.89
N PHE A 160 -12.18 -0.86 -12.00
CA PHE A 160 -13.22 -1.49 -12.79
C PHE A 160 -12.75 -2.84 -13.39
N ILE A 161 -11.52 -2.89 -13.89
CA ILE A 161 -10.91 -4.11 -14.43
C ILE A 161 -10.73 -5.15 -13.32
N ILE A 162 -10.20 -4.77 -12.16
CA ILE A 162 -10.03 -5.66 -11.00
C ILE A 162 -11.40 -6.20 -10.55
N PHE A 163 -12.41 -5.34 -10.46
CA PHE A 163 -13.77 -5.74 -10.11
C PHE A 163 -14.34 -6.78 -11.08
N ILE A 164 -14.18 -6.55 -12.40
CA ILE A 164 -14.62 -7.52 -13.43
C ILE A 164 -13.89 -8.85 -13.28
N ILE A 165 -12.58 -8.83 -13.07
CA ILE A 165 -11.79 -10.07 -12.89
C ILE A 165 -12.25 -10.83 -11.66
N VAL A 166 -12.45 -10.16 -10.53
CA VAL A 166 -12.93 -10.78 -9.28
C VAL A 166 -14.34 -11.34 -9.46
N ALA A 167 -15.25 -10.58 -10.09
CA ALA A 167 -16.60 -11.01 -10.38
C ALA A 167 -16.60 -12.25 -11.31
N MET A 168 -15.73 -12.28 -12.31
CA MET A 168 -15.57 -13.41 -13.22
C MET A 168 -15.06 -14.67 -12.48
N ILE A 169 -14.07 -14.53 -11.59
CA ILE A 169 -13.55 -15.64 -10.78
C ILE A 169 -14.65 -16.19 -9.87
N ILE A 170 -15.40 -15.31 -9.19
CA ILE A 170 -16.52 -15.72 -8.32
C ILE A 170 -17.61 -16.44 -9.16
N SER A 171 -17.97 -15.91 -10.33
CA SER A 171 -18.96 -16.49 -11.21
C SER A 171 -18.55 -17.89 -11.69
N ILE A 172 -17.28 -18.08 -12.02
CA ILE A 172 -16.74 -19.41 -12.40
C ILE A 172 -16.82 -20.39 -11.22
N GLU A 173 -16.50 -19.93 -10.02
CA GLU A 173 -16.51 -20.77 -8.81
C GLU A 173 -17.95 -21.17 -8.41
N VAL A 174 -18.89 -20.23 -8.44
CA VAL A 174 -20.33 -20.49 -8.20
C VAL A 174 -20.90 -21.44 -9.25
N MET A 175 -20.65 -21.18 -10.53
CA MET A 175 -21.13 -22.03 -11.62
C MET A 175 -20.55 -23.46 -11.50
N SER A 176 -19.26 -23.59 -11.15
CA SER A 176 -18.62 -24.88 -10.90
C SER A 176 -19.25 -25.64 -9.73
N THR A 177 -19.69 -24.94 -8.68
CA THR A 177 -20.34 -25.57 -7.52
C THR A 177 -21.76 -26.01 -7.84
N MET A 178 -22.54 -25.20 -8.57
CA MET A 178 -23.90 -25.53 -8.98
C MET A 178 -23.94 -26.81 -9.87
N PHE A 179 -23.05 -26.90 -10.86
CA PHE A 179 -22.94 -28.07 -11.71
C PHE A 179 -22.49 -29.34 -10.97
N HIS A 180 -21.79 -29.19 -9.83
CA HIS A 180 -21.39 -30.35 -9.01
C HIS A 180 -22.56 -30.90 -8.20
N THR A 181 -23.46 -30.01 -7.74
CA THR A 181 -24.64 -30.43 -6.95
C THR A 181 -25.65 -31.17 -7.81
N GLU A 182 -25.84 -30.77 -9.08
CA GLU A 182 -26.75 -31.46 -10.01
C GLU A 182 -26.27 -32.88 -10.40
N GLU A 183 -24.94 -33.10 -10.54
CA GLU A 183 -24.39 -34.43 -10.85
C GLU A 183 -24.52 -35.40 -9.66
N ASP A 184 -24.40 -34.93 -8.43
CA ASP A 184 -24.52 -35.77 -7.22
C ASP A 184 -26.00 -36.17 -6.95
N GLU A 185 -26.99 -35.38 -7.40
CA GLU A 185 -28.42 -35.71 -7.30
C GLU A 185 -28.85 -36.76 -8.37
N GLU A 186 -28.29 -36.69 -9.59
CA GLU A 186 -28.59 -37.67 -10.64
C GLU A 186 -27.97 -39.05 -10.37
N GLU A 187 -26.78 -39.14 -9.73
CA GLU A 187 -26.21 -40.45 -9.33
C GLU A 187 -26.92 -41.08 -8.11
N GLY A 188 -27.54 -40.24 -7.24
CA GLY A 188 -28.26 -40.71 -6.05
C GLY A 188 -29.64 -41.35 -6.35
N ASP A 189 -30.27 -41.01 -7.46
CA ASP A 189 -31.61 -41.52 -7.83
C ASP A 189 -31.54 -42.83 -8.68
N GLY A 190 -30.37 -43.15 -9.26
CA GLY A 190 -30.17 -44.38 -10.06
C GLY A 190 -29.94 -45.65 -9.25
N ASP A 191 -29.71 -45.58 -7.92
CA ASP A 191 -29.42 -46.74 -7.07
C ASP A 191 -30.63 -47.21 -6.22
N ARG A 192 -31.85 -46.72 -6.47
CA ARG A 192 -33.08 -47.10 -5.75
C ARG A 192 -34.06 -47.89 -6.56
N GLY A 193 -33.61 -48.53 -7.62
CA GLY A 193 -34.49 -49.30 -8.51
C GLY A 193 -33.97 -50.71 -8.81
N ASP A 194 -33.86 -51.58 -7.77
CA ASP A 194 -33.92 -53.04 -7.92
C ASP A 194 -34.40 -53.66 -6.58
#